data_867b02568c7ef756b2fe4a1d50acc251
#
_entry.id   867b02568c7ef756b2fe4a1d50acc251
#
_cell.length_a   1.000
_cell.length_b   1.000
_cell.length_c   1.000
_cell.angle_alpha   90.00
_cell.angle_beta   90.00
_cell.angle_gamma   90.00
#
_symmetry.space_group_name_H-M   'P 1'
#
loop_
_entity.id
_entity.type
_entity.pdbx_description
1 polymer ?
#
loop_
_entity_poly.entity_id
_entity_poly.type
_entity_poly.pdbx_seq_one_letter_code
_entity_poly.pdbx_strand_id
1 'polypeptide(L)'
;MKKLFALIAVFLMPLTMFAQRQAGEFSLQPKIGLTFSDVSGIDNTAYKAGIKAGVEAEYMATKWLGVTLGIDYSERGCGFDKFIWGYAYLKGPLEDPGTGQIDDDMYDKELKFWQEDGDGHKVKLSYLSVPVMANFYIYKGLAVKAGVQVDFMLSAKYPRGYKEIFDGQPWDGKYTDIKDRCRKVDVTIPLGLSYEYKRFVLDARYEFGLLDIKDDEIVAKNLSTDGTSYFLEYYLLNGKLKRSSAFTLTLGY
;
A
#
# COMPACT_ATOMS: atom_id res chain seq x y z
N MET A 1 4.58 31.83 -5.89
CA MET A 1 3.85 31.59 -7.15
C MET A 1 4.76 31.61 -8.38
N LYS A 2 5.60 32.64 -8.63
CA LYS A 2 6.49 32.68 -9.81
C LYS A 2 7.45 31.49 -9.96
N LYS A 3 7.99 30.94 -8.84
CA LYS A 3 8.88 29.77 -8.88
C LYS A 3 8.13 28.47 -9.21
N LEU A 4 6.86 28.35 -8.85
CA LEU A 4 6.02 27.21 -9.19
C LEU A 4 5.65 27.23 -10.69
N PHE A 5 5.37 28.41 -11.24
CA PHE A 5 5.12 28.58 -12.69
C PHE A 5 6.39 28.30 -13.52
N ALA A 6 7.57 28.67 -13.02
CA ALA A 6 8.82 28.34 -13.70
C ALA A 6 9.10 26.82 -13.70
N LEU A 7 8.77 26.10 -12.61
CA LEU A 7 8.89 24.65 -12.53
C LEU A 7 7.91 23.97 -13.52
N ILE A 8 6.68 24.46 -13.59
CA ILE A 8 5.66 23.97 -14.54
C ILE A 8 6.06 24.28 -15.99
N ALA A 9 6.66 25.45 -16.25
CA ALA A 9 7.11 25.82 -17.58
C ALA A 9 8.30 24.97 -18.06
N VAL A 10 9.20 24.54 -17.18
CA VAL A 10 10.28 23.59 -17.50
C VAL A 10 9.71 22.20 -17.85
N PHE A 11 8.62 21.78 -17.19
CA PHE A 11 7.92 20.54 -17.51
C PHE A 11 7.12 20.61 -18.84
N LEU A 12 6.80 21.81 -19.32
CA LEU A 12 6.06 22.03 -20.57
C LEU A 12 6.97 22.30 -21.77
N MET A 13 8.29 22.21 -21.62
CA MET A 13 9.18 22.33 -22.79
C MET A 13 8.85 21.23 -23.81
N PRO A 14 8.53 21.59 -25.05
CA PRO A 14 8.18 20.63 -26.08
C PRO A 14 9.45 19.85 -26.49
N LEU A 15 9.65 18.67 -25.94
CA LEU A 15 10.50 17.67 -26.55
C LEU A 15 9.78 17.25 -27.83
N THR A 16 10.19 17.84 -28.95
CA THR A 16 9.68 17.50 -30.27
C THR A 16 10.24 16.16 -30.67
N MET A 17 9.52 15.08 -30.35
CA MET A 17 9.90 13.76 -30.80
C MET A 17 8.75 13.11 -31.56
N PHE A 18 9.06 12.75 -32.80
CA PHE A 18 8.17 12.06 -33.71
C PHE A 18 7.98 10.59 -33.28
N ALA A 19 6.78 10.06 -33.57
CA ALA A 19 6.31 8.72 -33.20
C ALA A 19 7.05 7.52 -33.88
N GLN A 20 8.29 7.69 -34.30
CA GLN A 20 9.16 6.58 -34.69
C GLN A 20 10.32 6.50 -33.71
N ARG A 21 10.19 5.63 -32.71
CA ARG A 21 11.24 5.35 -31.75
C ARG A 21 12.48 4.83 -32.46
N GLN A 22 13.60 5.51 -32.23
CA GLN A 22 14.88 5.14 -32.80
C GLN A 22 15.78 4.55 -31.70
N ALA A 23 16.63 3.59 -32.08
CA ALA A 23 17.66 3.11 -31.17
C ALA A 23 18.57 4.26 -30.75
N GLY A 24 18.88 4.35 -29.43
CA GLY A 24 19.67 5.45 -28.86
C GLY A 24 18.83 6.65 -28.40
N GLU A 25 17.53 6.65 -28.61
CA GLU A 25 16.63 7.70 -28.17
C GLU A 25 16.42 7.66 -26.66
N PHE A 26 16.41 8.84 -26.04
CA PHE A 26 16.11 9.02 -24.62
C PHE A 26 14.87 9.88 -24.47
N SER A 27 13.95 9.45 -23.64
CA SER A 27 12.73 10.20 -23.32
C SER A 27 12.50 10.27 -21.82
N LEU A 28 11.88 11.37 -21.38
CA LEU A 28 11.46 11.58 -19.99
C LEU A 28 9.95 11.76 -19.97
N GLN A 29 9.27 10.97 -19.16
CA GLN A 29 7.83 10.91 -19.12
C GLN A 29 7.32 11.15 -17.70
N PRO A 30 6.81 12.35 -17.38
CA PRO A 30 5.99 12.55 -16.18
C PRO A 30 4.67 11.82 -16.34
N LYS A 31 4.19 11.21 -15.28
CA LYS A 31 2.94 10.43 -15.25
C LYS A 31 2.14 10.64 -13.99
N ILE A 32 0.84 10.54 -14.12
CA ILE A 32 -0.12 10.56 -13.03
C ILE A 32 -1.25 9.57 -13.31
N GLY A 33 -1.82 8.99 -12.29
CA GLY A 33 -2.92 8.05 -12.45
C GLY A 33 -3.47 7.52 -11.15
N LEU A 34 -4.21 6.43 -11.27
CA LEU A 34 -4.91 5.75 -10.19
C LEU A 34 -4.27 4.40 -9.91
N THR A 35 -4.34 4.02 -8.65
CA THR A 35 -3.96 2.71 -8.14
C THR A 35 -5.17 2.06 -7.50
N PHE A 36 -5.44 0.81 -7.83
CA PHE A 36 -6.44 -0.05 -7.19
C PHE A 36 -5.69 -1.19 -6.55
N SER A 37 -5.62 -1.21 -5.24
CA SER A 37 -4.76 -2.13 -4.50
C SER A 37 -5.54 -2.94 -3.48
N ASP A 38 -5.00 -4.11 -3.18
CA ASP A 38 -5.46 -4.99 -2.12
C ASP A 38 -4.28 -5.58 -1.35
N VAL A 39 -4.55 -6.05 -0.14
CA VAL A 39 -3.57 -6.70 0.74
C VAL A 39 -4.04 -8.11 1.04
N SER A 40 -3.26 -9.08 0.63
CA SER A 40 -3.56 -10.49 0.88
C SER A 40 -3.40 -10.85 2.36
N GLY A 41 -4.12 -11.89 2.77
CA GLY A 41 -4.05 -12.45 4.13
C GLY A 41 -5.02 -11.83 5.13
N ILE A 42 -5.73 -10.79 4.78
CA ILE A 42 -6.85 -10.24 5.56
C ILE A 42 -8.16 -10.74 4.93
N ASP A 43 -9.09 -11.19 5.76
CA ASP A 43 -10.42 -11.60 5.30
C ASP A 43 -11.34 -10.38 5.13
N ASN A 44 -12.30 -10.44 4.22
CA ASN A 44 -13.29 -9.40 3.95
C ASN A 44 -12.66 -8.05 3.53
N THR A 45 -11.61 -8.10 2.71
CA THR A 45 -11.03 -6.89 2.13
C THR A 45 -11.73 -6.47 0.85
N ALA A 46 -11.70 -5.16 0.60
CA ALA A 46 -12.13 -4.52 -0.64
C ALA A 46 -10.96 -3.76 -1.28
N TYR A 47 -11.01 -3.60 -2.59
CA TYR A 47 -10.02 -2.79 -3.29
C TYR A 47 -10.02 -1.34 -2.80
N LYS A 48 -8.83 -0.82 -2.53
CA LYS A 48 -8.63 0.59 -2.19
C LYS A 48 -8.13 1.35 -3.40
N ALA A 49 -8.87 2.40 -3.78
CA ALA A 49 -8.38 3.38 -4.74
C ALA A 49 -7.36 4.31 -4.08
N GLY A 50 -6.28 4.62 -4.80
CA GLY A 50 -5.22 5.54 -4.42
C GLY A 50 -4.71 6.30 -5.63
N ILE A 51 -3.73 7.15 -5.43
CA ILE A 51 -3.05 7.89 -6.50
C ILE A 51 -1.66 7.32 -6.76
N LYS A 52 -1.20 7.46 -8.01
CA LYS A 52 0.18 7.21 -8.42
C LYS A 52 0.65 8.40 -9.26
N ALA A 53 1.83 8.92 -8.94
CA ALA A 53 2.45 10.00 -9.69
C ALA A 53 3.97 9.85 -9.69
N GLY A 54 4.62 10.16 -10.81
CA GLY A 54 6.05 10.03 -10.90
C GLY A 54 6.63 10.45 -12.24
N VAL A 55 7.87 10.07 -12.45
CA VAL A 55 8.61 10.34 -13.68
C VAL A 55 9.37 9.08 -14.08
N GLU A 56 9.27 8.71 -15.34
CA GLU A 56 10.04 7.62 -15.94
C GLU A 56 10.97 8.16 -17.02
N ALA A 57 12.21 7.70 -17.00
CA ALA A 57 13.17 7.90 -18.06
C ALA A 57 13.29 6.61 -18.88
N GLU A 58 13.12 6.69 -20.19
CA GLU A 58 13.24 5.54 -21.08
C GLU A 58 14.39 5.75 -22.06
N TYR A 59 15.18 4.70 -22.23
CA TYR A 59 16.23 4.58 -23.23
C TYR A 59 15.87 3.47 -24.23
N MET A 60 15.83 3.80 -25.50
CA MET A 60 15.58 2.84 -26.57
C MET A 60 16.85 2.09 -26.93
N ALA A 61 17.02 0.87 -26.42
CA ALA A 61 18.17 0.02 -26.75
C ALA A 61 18.11 -0.46 -28.21
N THR A 62 16.90 -0.71 -28.72
CA THR A 62 16.64 -1.06 -30.12
C THR A 62 15.34 -0.37 -30.57
N LYS A 63 14.93 -0.53 -31.82
CA LYS A 63 13.65 0.00 -32.32
C LYS A 63 12.42 -0.64 -31.65
N TRP A 64 12.57 -1.79 -31.01
CA TRP A 64 11.49 -2.57 -30.41
C TRP A 64 11.67 -2.81 -28.90
N LEU A 65 12.84 -2.45 -28.34
CA LEU A 65 13.15 -2.63 -26.92
C LEU A 65 13.57 -1.32 -26.28
N GLY A 66 12.81 -0.88 -25.32
CA GLY A 66 13.14 0.21 -24.40
C GLY A 66 13.45 -0.31 -23.00
N VAL A 67 14.31 0.39 -22.29
CA VAL A 67 14.58 0.17 -20.86
C VAL A 67 14.17 1.43 -20.12
N THR A 68 13.33 1.28 -19.10
CA THR A 68 12.82 2.39 -18.29
C THR A 68 13.33 2.30 -16.87
N LEU A 69 13.73 3.44 -16.34
CA LEU A 69 13.98 3.68 -14.92
C LEU A 69 13.06 4.80 -14.44
N GLY A 70 12.40 4.61 -13.33
CA GLY A 70 11.46 5.60 -12.80
C GLY A 70 11.61 5.88 -11.31
N ILE A 71 10.92 6.91 -10.88
CA ILE A 71 10.65 7.23 -9.48
C ILE A 71 9.17 7.61 -9.38
N ASP A 72 8.41 6.85 -8.61
CA ASP A 72 6.98 7.02 -8.44
C ASP A 72 6.60 7.14 -6.97
N TYR A 73 5.71 8.05 -6.64
CA TYR A 73 4.91 7.99 -5.42
C TYR A 73 3.66 7.15 -5.69
N SER A 74 3.29 6.24 -4.79
CA SER A 74 2.06 5.47 -4.91
C SER A 74 1.36 5.27 -3.57
N GLU A 75 0.04 5.37 -3.59
CA GLU A 75 -0.82 5.03 -2.47
C GLU A 75 -1.43 3.65 -2.70
N ARG A 76 -1.23 2.75 -1.74
CA ARG A 76 -1.75 1.38 -1.76
C ARG A 76 -2.47 1.05 -0.45
N GLY A 77 -2.92 -0.18 -0.31
CA GLY A 77 -3.58 -0.72 0.88
C GLY A 77 -4.81 -1.53 0.51
N CYS A 78 -5.73 -1.67 1.46
CA CYS A 78 -7.04 -2.28 1.23
C CYS A 78 -8.13 -1.51 1.98
N GLY A 79 -9.36 -1.64 1.53
CA GLY A 79 -10.56 -1.33 2.28
C GLY A 79 -11.04 -2.57 3.03
N PHE A 80 -12.09 -2.42 3.81
CA PHE A 80 -12.82 -3.52 4.44
C PHE A 80 -14.28 -3.48 3.97
N ASP A 81 -14.82 -4.63 3.53
CA ASP A 81 -16.26 -4.77 3.31
C ASP A 81 -16.98 -4.85 4.65
N LYS A 82 -16.38 -5.56 5.59
CA LYS A 82 -16.84 -5.67 6.97
C LYS A 82 -15.64 -5.56 7.90
N PHE A 83 -15.73 -4.64 8.84
CA PHE A 83 -14.71 -4.48 9.86
C PHE A 83 -15.15 -5.20 11.13
N ILE A 84 -14.40 -6.24 11.49
CA ILE A 84 -14.65 -7.03 12.71
C ILE A 84 -13.63 -6.60 13.74
N TRP A 85 -14.09 -6.14 14.88
CA TRP A 85 -13.24 -5.84 16.01
C TRP A 85 -13.80 -6.50 17.27
N GLY A 86 -12.93 -6.86 18.16
CA GLY A 86 -13.32 -7.51 19.39
C GLY A 86 -12.34 -7.26 20.50
N TYR A 87 -12.77 -7.43 21.72
CA TYR A 87 -11.90 -7.47 22.86
C TYR A 87 -12.17 -8.71 23.70
N ALA A 88 -11.12 -9.25 24.30
CA ALA A 88 -11.25 -10.26 25.32
C ALA A 88 -11.20 -9.57 26.68
N TYR A 89 -12.23 -9.67 27.45
CA TYR A 89 -12.18 -9.39 28.89
C TYR A 89 -11.55 -10.62 29.56
N LEU A 90 -10.37 -10.41 30.11
CA LEU A 90 -9.93 -11.28 31.20
C LEU A 90 -10.52 -10.66 32.48
N LYS A 91 -11.64 -11.17 32.93
CA LYS A 91 -12.06 -10.92 34.28
C LYS A 91 -10.98 -11.57 35.16
N GLY A 92 -10.15 -10.75 35.75
CA GLY A 92 -9.10 -11.23 36.61
C GLY A 92 -9.67 -12.13 37.74
N PRO A 93 -8.80 -12.85 38.45
CA PRO A 93 -9.23 -13.71 39.53
C PRO A 93 -10.09 -12.86 40.47
N LEU A 94 -11.36 -13.17 40.54
CA LEU A 94 -12.20 -12.60 41.56
C LEU A 94 -11.71 -13.18 42.89
N GLU A 95 -11.18 -12.33 43.75
CA GLU A 95 -11.03 -12.69 45.13
C GLU A 95 -12.41 -13.13 45.63
N ASP A 96 -12.51 -14.36 46.08
CA ASP A 96 -13.70 -14.78 46.80
C ASP A 96 -13.85 -13.87 48.02
N PRO A 97 -14.91 -13.05 48.09
CA PRO A 97 -15.08 -12.10 49.19
C PRO A 97 -15.21 -12.77 50.56
N GLY A 98 -15.34 -14.11 50.59
CA GLY A 98 -15.48 -14.86 51.83
C GLY A 98 -14.19 -15.52 52.33
N THR A 99 -13.25 -15.86 51.45
CA THR A 99 -12.04 -16.62 51.80
C THR A 99 -10.74 -15.90 51.45
N GLY A 100 -10.78 -14.85 50.64
CA GLY A 100 -9.57 -14.16 50.16
C GLY A 100 -8.65 -15.05 49.30
N GLN A 101 -9.11 -16.22 48.87
CA GLN A 101 -8.38 -17.11 47.99
C GLN A 101 -8.64 -16.77 46.54
N ILE A 102 -7.59 -16.75 45.76
CA ILE A 102 -7.65 -16.58 44.31
C ILE A 102 -8.04 -17.94 43.73
N ASP A 103 -9.24 -18.02 43.14
CA ASP A 103 -9.68 -19.21 42.45
C ASP A 103 -9.21 -19.11 40.97
N ASP A 104 -8.22 -19.93 40.63
CA ASP A 104 -7.62 -19.96 39.29
C ASP A 104 -8.61 -20.45 38.18
N ASP A 105 -9.71 -21.09 38.56
CA ASP A 105 -10.73 -21.58 37.63
C ASP A 105 -11.79 -20.50 37.27
N MET A 106 -11.79 -19.34 37.88
CA MET A 106 -12.75 -18.25 37.66
C MET A 106 -12.30 -17.22 36.62
N TYR A 107 -11.50 -17.62 35.67
CA TYR A 107 -11.25 -16.79 34.48
C TYR A 107 -12.44 -16.86 33.51
N ASP A 108 -13.38 -15.94 33.66
CA ASP A 108 -14.46 -15.78 32.70
C ASP A 108 -13.92 -15.04 31.47
N LYS A 109 -13.64 -15.80 30.42
CA LYS A 109 -13.19 -15.29 29.13
C LYS A 109 -14.38 -14.83 28.33
N GLU A 110 -14.86 -13.63 28.55
CA GLU A 110 -15.90 -13.06 27.71
C GLU A 110 -15.26 -12.44 26.45
N LEU A 111 -15.38 -13.14 25.32
CA LEU A 111 -14.99 -12.65 24.00
C LEU A 111 -16.18 -11.93 23.38
N LYS A 112 -16.13 -10.61 23.30
CA LYS A 112 -17.14 -9.82 22.57
C LYS A 112 -16.59 -9.40 21.23
N PHE A 113 -17.30 -9.76 20.18
CA PHE A 113 -17.00 -9.34 18.81
C PHE A 113 -18.10 -8.42 18.32
N TRP A 114 -17.70 -7.34 17.67
CA TRP A 114 -18.60 -6.46 16.95
C TRP A 114 -18.22 -6.48 15.48
N GLN A 115 -19.25 -6.46 14.66
CA GLN A 115 -19.11 -6.33 13.22
C GLN A 115 -19.78 -5.03 12.81
N GLU A 116 -19.05 -4.17 12.14
CA GLU A 116 -19.57 -2.94 11.55
C GLU A 116 -19.41 -3.00 10.03
N ASP A 117 -20.25 -2.24 9.30
CA ASP A 117 -20.03 -2.06 7.87
C ASP A 117 -18.64 -1.42 7.67
N GLY A 118 -17.86 -1.98 6.75
CA GLY A 118 -16.47 -1.60 6.55
C GLY A 118 -16.26 -0.22 5.90
N ASP A 119 -17.36 0.48 5.62
CA ASP A 119 -17.35 1.80 5.00
C ASP A 119 -16.49 2.80 5.78
N GLY A 120 -15.41 3.22 5.14
CA GLY A 120 -14.46 4.17 5.72
C GLY A 120 -13.21 3.52 6.34
N HIS A 121 -13.26 2.27 6.74
CA HIS A 121 -12.11 1.57 7.30
C HIS A 121 -11.15 1.13 6.18
N LYS A 122 -9.93 1.67 6.16
CA LYS A 122 -8.95 1.40 5.10
C LYS A 122 -7.55 1.30 5.68
N VAL A 123 -6.80 0.28 5.30
CA VAL A 123 -5.35 0.28 5.48
C VAL A 123 -4.75 1.25 4.47
N LYS A 124 -3.95 2.21 4.93
CA LYS A 124 -3.33 3.21 4.08
C LYS A 124 -1.82 3.01 4.09
N LEU A 125 -1.29 2.64 2.94
CA LEU A 125 0.14 2.49 2.72
C LEU A 125 0.58 3.50 1.66
N SER A 126 1.74 4.12 1.86
CA SER A 126 2.34 5.02 0.86
C SER A 126 3.77 4.59 0.60
N TYR A 127 4.15 4.57 -0.66
CA TYR A 127 5.46 4.12 -1.10
C TYR A 127 6.13 5.13 -2.02
N LEU A 128 7.45 5.19 -1.94
CA LEU A 128 8.33 5.69 -2.98
C LEU A 128 8.85 4.47 -3.75
N SER A 129 8.53 4.38 -5.02
CA SER A 129 8.79 3.22 -5.85
C SER A 129 9.86 3.55 -6.91
N VAL A 130 10.78 2.63 -7.13
CA VAL A 130 11.81 2.72 -8.16
C VAL A 130 11.65 1.55 -9.12
N PRO A 131 10.85 1.69 -10.20
CA PRO A 131 10.69 0.67 -11.22
C PRO A 131 11.88 0.66 -12.19
N VAL A 132 12.33 -0.53 -12.56
CA VAL A 132 13.20 -0.81 -13.70
C VAL A 132 12.44 -1.75 -14.63
N MET A 133 12.13 -1.29 -15.84
CA MET A 133 11.24 -2.00 -16.76
C MET A 133 11.91 -2.24 -18.11
N ALA A 134 11.62 -3.37 -18.73
CA ALA A 134 11.81 -3.61 -20.15
C ALA A 134 10.48 -3.40 -20.89
N ASN A 135 10.49 -2.60 -21.94
CA ASN A 135 9.34 -2.26 -22.74
C ASN A 135 9.51 -2.86 -24.13
N PHE A 136 8.68 -3.84 -24.45
CA PHE A 136 8.69 -4.51 -25.74
C PHE A 136 7.62 -3.92 -26.66
N TYR A 137 8.03 -3.08 -27.60
CA TYR A 137 7.16 -2.45 -28.58
C TYR A 137 6.76 -3.42 -29.67
N ILE A 138 5.47 -3.80 -29.69
CA ILE A 138 4.93 -4.83 -30.58
C ILE A 138 4.37 -4.19 -31.86
N TYR A 139 3.63 -3.11 -31.72
CA TYR A 139 2.94 -2.46 -32.82
C TYR A 139 2.66 -0.98 -32.51
N LYS A 140 3.05 -0.06 -33.41
CA LYS A 140 2.68 1.39 -33.45
C LYS A 140 2.34 2.01 -32.08
N GLY A 141 3.30 2.04 -31.16
CA GLY A 141 3.11 2.62 -29.83
C GLY A 141 2.56 1.66 -28.76
N LEU A 142 2.14 0.45 -29.13
CA LEU A 142 1.75 -0.58 -28.17
C LEU A 142 2.98 -1.32 -27.66
N ALA A 143 3.17 -1.34 -26.35
CA ALA A 143 4.24 -2.09 -25.71
C ALA A 143 3.71 -3.00 -24.60
N VAL A 144 4.35 -4.16 -24.47
CA VAL A 144 4.29 -5.02 -23.28
C VAL A 144 5.44 -4.62 -22.36
N LYS A 145 5.15 -4.45 -21.09
CA LYS A 145 6.12 -4.00 -20.10
C LYS A 145 6.27 -5.04 -18.99
N ALA A 146 7.51 -5.34 -18.65
CA ALA A 146 7.82 -6.22 -17.52
C ALA A 146 9.08 -5.72 -16.82
N GLY A 147 9.17 -5.94 -15.51
CA GLY A 147 10.34 -5.48 -14.77
C GLY A 147 10.36 -5.86 -13.31
N VAL A 148 11.19 -5.16 -12.58
CA VAL A 148 11.31 -5.25 -11.13
C VAL A 148 11.18 -3.84 -10.56
N GLN A 149 10.51 -3.73 -9.43
CA GLN A 149 10.34 -2.46 -8.73
C GLN A 149 10.71 -2.64 -7.27
N VAL A 150 11.46 -1.69 -6.74
CA VAL A 150 11.74 -1.60 -5.29
C VAL A 150 10.88 -0.50 -4.71
N ASP A 151 10.16 -0.84 -3.66
CA ASP A 151 9.19 0.04 -2.99
C ASP A 151 9.67 0.38 -1.58
N PHE A 152 9.91 1.65 -1.31
CA PHE A 152 10.28 2.15 0.02
C PHE A 152 9.04 2.68 0.73
N MET A 153 8.69 2.08 1.86
CA MET A 153 7.52 2.48 2.64
C MET A 153 7.73 3.85 3.27
N LEU A 154 6.89 4.81 2.91
CA LEU A 154 6.86 6.15 3.48
C LEU A 154 5.94 6.23 4.69
N SER A 155 4.77 5.60 4.63
CA SER A 155 3.75 5.62 5.68
C SER A 155 2.94 4.32 5.67
N ALA A 156 2.58 3.84 6.85
CA ALA A 156 1.65 2.74 7.02
C ALA A 156 0.68 3.08 8.15
N LYS A 157 -0.62 3.13 7.84
CA LYS A 157 -1.66 3.49 8.80
C LYS A 157 -2.77 2.46 8.79
N TYR A 158 -3.15 2.02 9.98
CA TYR A 158 -4.24 1.08 10.20
C TYR A 158 -5.41 1.80 10.89
N PRO A 159 -6.67 1.54 10.52
CA PRO A 159 -7.81 2.13 11.19
C PRO A 159 -7.83 1.68 12.65
N ARG A 160 -8.02 2.62 13.56
CA ARG A 160 -8.09 2.34 14.97
C ARG A 160 -9.42 1.67 15.26
N GLY A 161 -9.46 0.35 15.38
CA GLY A 161 -10.64 -0.43 15.76
C GLY A 161 -11.05 -0.29 17.22
N TYR A 162 -10.54 0.74 17.89
CA TYR A 162 -10.76 1.00 19.28
C TYR A 162 -11.86 2.06 19.42
N LYS A 163 -13.08 1.57 19.54
CA LYS A 163 -14.10 2.31 20.22
C LYS A 163 -13.75 2.27 21.70
N GLU A 164 -13.63 3.39 22.36
CA GLU A 164 -13.58 3.34 23.80
C GLU A 164 -14.78 2.57 24.28
N ILE A 165 -14.52 1.40 24.83
CA ILE A 165 -15.50 0.34 25.17
C ILE A 165 -16.60 0.86 26.11
N PHE A 166 -16.42 2.04 26.66
CA PHE A 166 -17.26 2.63 27.68
C PHE A 166 -18.35 3.59 27.16
N ASP A 167 -18.26 4.11 25.93
CA ASP A 167 -19.13 5.22 25.50
C ASP A 167 -20.08 4.95 24.34
N GLY A 168 -20.08 3.77 23.76
CA GLY A 168 -21.02 3.47 22.67
C GLY A 168 -20.89 4.36 21.42
N GLN A 169 -19.83 5.18 21.30
CA GLN A 169 -19.63 6.12 20.21
C GLN A 169 -19.16 5.43 18.91
N PRO A 170 -19.60 5.89 17.73
CA PRO A 170 -19.13 5.35 16.46
C PRO A 170 -17.63 5.63 16.26
N TRP A 171 -17.00 4.91 15.30
CA TRP A 171 -15.60 5.11 14.93
C TRP A 171 -15.26 6.59 14.71
N ASP A 172 -14.22 7.06 15.36
CA ASP A 172 -13.82 8.48 15.37
C ASP A 172 -12.96 8.88 14.15
N GLY A 173 -12.77 7.98 13.18
CA GLY A 173 -11.97 8.23 12.00
C GLY A 173 -10.46 8.22 12.23
N LYS A 174 -9.99 7.88 13.44
CA LYS A 174 -8.58 7.90 13.77
C LYS A 174 -7.82 6.69 13.23
N TYR A 175 -6.54 6.90 12.95
CA TYR A 175 -5.61 5.89 12.47
C TYR A 175 -4.44 5.74 13.43
N THR A 176 -3.94 4.51 13.55
CA THR A 176 -2.69 4.21 14.25
C THR A 176 -1.58 4.07 13.21
N ASP A 177 -0.43 4.67 13.48
CA ASP A 177 0.78 4.45 12.69
C ASP A 177 1.35 3.08 13.02
N ILE A 178 1.52 2.25 11.98
CA ILE A 178 2.06 0.89 12.09
C ILE A 178 3.37 0.73 11.31
N LYS A 179 3.96 1.83 10.82
CA LYS A 179 5.16 1.78 9.97
C LYS A 179 6.33 1.06 10.61
N ASP A 180 6.52 1.25 11.93
CA ASP A 180 7.63 0.61 12.66
C ASP A 180 7.43 -0.90 12.87
N ARG A 181 6.27 -1.43 12.52
CA ARG A 181 5.92 -2.86 12.58
C ARG A 181 5.90 -3.50 11.19
N CYS A 182 6.10 -2.69 10.15
CA CYS A 182 6.08 -3.12 8.77
C CYS A 182 7.49 -3.14 8.18
N ARG A 183 7.67 -4.00 7.21
CA ARG A 183 8.87 -4.03 6.36
C ARG A 183 8.98 -2.71 5.60
N LYS A 184 10.15 -2.07 5.72
CA LYS A 184 10.39 -0.74 5.13
C LYS A 184 10.67 -0.78 3.63
N VAL A 185 11.03 -1.95 3.11
CA VAL A 185 11.34 -2.17 1.69
C VAL A 185 10.57 -3.38 1.21
N ASP A 186 9.86 -3.21 0.09
CA ASP A 186 9.20 -4.29 -0.64
C ASP A 186 9.81 -4.42 -2.04
N VAL A 187 9.65 -5.58 -2.65
CA VAL A 187 10.02 -5.84 -4.04
C VAL A 187 8.79 -6.30 -4.79
N THR A 188 8.54 -5.67 -5.92
CA THR A 188 7.35 -5.92 -6.74
C THR A 188 7.76 -6.33 -8.15
N ILE A 189 6.96 -7.17 -8.78
CA ILE A 189 7.07 -7.49 -10.21
C ILE A 189 5.92 -6.79 -10.94
N PRO A 190 6.16 -5.66 -11.61
CA PRO A 190 5.20 -5.01 -12.47
C PRO A 190 5.14 -5.69 -13.83
N LEU A 191 3.92 -6.03 -14.27
CA LEU A 191 3.62 -6.49 -15.63
C LEU A 191 2.53 -5.59 -16.21
N GLY A 192 2.67 -5.17 -17.45
CA GLY A 192 1.70 -4.24 -18.00
C GLY A 192 1.71 -4.09 -19.51
N LEU A 193 0.81 -3.23 -19.94
CA LEU A 193 0.66 -2.80 -21.32
C LEU A 193 0.67 -1.28 -21.34
N SER A 194 1.31 -0.69 -22.35
CA SER A 194 1.19 0.73 -22.59
C SER A 194 0.88 1.00 -24.06
N TYR A 195 0.14 2.07 -24.27
CA TYR A 195 -0.18 2.56 -25.60
C TYR A 195 0.17 4.03 -25.70
N GLU A 196 1.06 4.33 -26.64
CA GLU A 196 1.47 5.70 -26.94
C GLU A 196 0.67 6.23 -28.14
N TYR A 197 0.04 7.37 -27.92
CA TYR A 197 -0.61 8.13 -28.97
C TYR A 197 -0.10 9.57 -28.97
N LYS A 198 0.63 9.94 -30.02
CA LYS A 198 1.34 11.22 -30.13
C LYS A 198 2.35 11.38 -28.97
N ARG A 199 1.99 12.18 -27.96
CA ARG A 199 2.83 12.46 -26.77
C ARG A 199 2.24 11.88 -25.49
N PHE A 200 1.08 11.29 -25.58
CA PHE A 200 0.41 10.71 -24.42
C PHE A 200 0.65 9.22 -24.37
N VAL A 201 0.99 8.72 -23.21
CA VAL A 201 1.15 7.29 -22.96
C VAL A 201 0.15 6.86 -21.90
N LEU A 202 -0.79 6.03 -22.29
CA LEU A 202 -1.66 5.32 -21.37
C LEU A 202 -0.95 4.04 -20.96
N ASP A 203 -0.76 3.83 -19.66
CA ASP A 203 -0.03 2.69 -19.11
C ASP A 203 -0.89 1.99 -18.06
N ALA A 204 -1.13 0.71 -18.27
CA ALA A 204 -1.89 -0.15 -17.37
C ALA A 204 -0.95 -1.27 -16.88
N ARG A 205 -0.76 -1.36 -15.55
CA ARG A 205 0.14 -2.34 -14.93
C ARG A 205 -0.55 -3.07 -13.80
N TYR A 206 -0.21 -4.35 -13.65
CA TYR A 206 -0.45 -5.09 -12.42
C TYR A 206 0.89 -5.29 -11.70
N GLU A 207 0.93 -4.94 -10.43
CA GLU A 207 2.11 -4.94 -9.57
C GLU A 207 1.94 -6.05 -8.52
N PHE A 208 2.76 -7.10 -8.63
CA PHE A 208 2.76 -8.24 -7.72
C PHE A 208 3.79 -8.02 -6.62
N GLY A 209 3.35 -7.76 -5.39
CA GLY A 209 4.25 -7.70 -4.23
C GLY A 209 4.81 -9.10 -3.90
N LEU A 210 6.10 -9.16 -3.62
CA LEU A 210 6.79 -10.41 -3.30
C LEU A 210 7.00 -10.63 -1.81
N LEU A 211 7.17 -9.55 -1.04
CA LEU A 211 7.47 -9.63 0.37
C LEU A 211 6.22 -9.37 1.21
N ASP A 212 6.18 -9.95 2.40
CA ASP A 212 5.12 -9.68 3.34
C ASP A 212 5.32 -8.31 3.98
N ILE A 213 4.23 -7.53 4.07
CA ILE A 213 4.23 -6.17 4.62
C ILE A 213 4.63 -6.20 6.09
N LYS A 214 4.10 -7.17 6.84
CA LYS A 214 4.45 -7.41 8.23
C LYS A 214 5.83 -8.06 8.30
N ASP A 215 6.62 -7.64 9.28
CA ASP A 215 7.89 -8.27 9.61
C ASP A 215 7.82 -8.85 11.03
N ASP A 216 7.78 -10.17 11.14
CA ASP A 216 7.63 -10.85 12.42
C ASP A 216 8.82 -10.62 13.37
N GLU A 217 10.02 -10.43 12.83
CA GLU A 217 11.21 -10.10 13.64
C GLU A 217 11.12 -8.68 14.21
N ILE A 218 10.64 -7.73 13.40
CA ILE A 218 10.43 -6.34 13.84
C ILE A 218 9.32 -6.28 14.89
N VAL A 219 8.23 -7.02 14.68
CA VAL A 219 7.12 -7.09 15.64
C VAL A 219 7.60 -7.66 16.98
N ALA A 220 8.31 -8.78 16.97
CA ALA A 220 8.84 -9.40 18.18
C ALA A 220 9.80 -8.48 18.95
N LYS A 221 10.59 -7.68 18.26
CA LYS A 221 11.55 -6.74 18.87
C LYS A 221 10.89 -5.51 19.47
N ASN A 222 9.76 -5.07 18.90
CA ASN A 222 9.05 -3.86 19.32
C ASN A 222 7.84 -4.16 20.23
N LEU A 223 7.65 -5.41 20.65
CA LEU A 223 6.71 -5.77 21.70
C LEU A 223 7.13 -5.05 22.98
N SER A 224 6.55 -3.88 23.19
CA SER A 224 6.74 -3.16 24.43
C SER A 224 6.00 -3.90 25.56
N THR A 225 6.61 -3.95 26.72
CA THR A 225 6.11 -4.55 27.97
C THR A 225 4.87 -3.85 28.55
N ASP A 226 4.23 -2.98 27.78
CA ASP A 226 3.02 -2.28 28.16
C ASP A 226 1.80 -3.11 27.75
N GLY A 227 1.13 -3.72 28.72
CA GLY A 227 0.07 -4.73 28.54
C GLY A 227 -1.12 -4.30 27.66
N THR A 228 -1.32 -3.00 27.43
CA THR A 228 -2.34 -2.45 26.54
C THR A 228 -1.97 -2.59 25.07
N SER A 229 -0.69 -2.55 24.74
CA SER A 229 -0.16 -2.72 23.38
C SER A 229 -0.28 -4.16 22.90
N TYR A 230 -0.14 -5.12 23.81
CA TYR A 230 -0.15 -6.57 23.53
C TYR A 230 -1.46 -7.03 22.89
N PHE A 231 -2.56 -6.45 23.28
CA PHE A 231 -3.90 -6.84 22.83
C PHE A 231 -4.20 -6.36 21.40
N LEU A 232 -3.83 -5.12 21.11
CA LEU A 232 -3.97 -4.53 19.77
C LEU A 232 -3.07 -5.26 18.76
N GLU A 233 -1.88 -5.65 19.19
CA GLU A 233 -0.88 -6.34 18.38
C GLU A 233 -1.26 -7.79 18.07
N TYR A 234 -1.81 -8.50 19.05
CA TYR A 234 -2.17 -9.90 18.88
C TYR A 234 -3.30 -10.11 17.87
N TYR A 235 -4.30 -9.24 17.83
CA TYR A 235 -5.45 -9.39 16.93
C TYR A 235 -5.30 -8.67 15.60
N LEU A 236 -4.63 -7.51 15.57
CA LEU A 236 -4.44 -6.73 14.34
C LEU A 236 -3.29 -7.28 13.47
N LEU A 237 -2.29 -7.87 14.10
CA LEU A 237 -1.06 -8.27 13.45
C LEU A 237 -0.82 -9.78 13.45
N ASN A 238 -1.70 -10.58 14.04
CA ASN A 238 -1.50 -12.02 14.14
C ASN A 238 -1.63 -12.71 12.76
N GLY A 239 -0.67 -12.44 11.92
CA GLY A 239 -0.34 -13.21 10.76
C GLY A 239 -0.96 -12.79 9.43
N LYS A 240 -1.66 -11.65 9.30
CA LYS A 240 -2.50 -11.46 8.12
C LYS A 240 -2.10 -10.36 7.14
N LEU A 241 -1.23 -9.41 7.50
CA LEU A 241 -0.73 -8.43 6.54
C LEU A 241 0.39 -9.04 5.67
N LYS A 242 -0.02 -9.74 4.62
CA LYS A 242 0.90 -10.38 3.69
C LYS A 242 1.28 -9.41 2.55
N ARG A 243 1.15 -9.84 1.31
CA ARG A 243 1.63 -9.13 0.14
C ARG A 243 0.66 -8.07 -0.32
N SER A 244 1.19 -6.94 -0.76
CA SER A 244 0.40 -5.92 -1.45
C SER A 244 0.43 -6.18 -2.95
N SER A 245 -0.73 -6.18 -3.59
CA SER A 245 -0.84 -6.18 -5.03
C SER A 245 -1.66 -4.98 -5.50
N ALA A 246 -1.36 -4.47 -6.69
CA ALA A 246 -2.02 -3.29 -7.20
C ALA A 246 -2.20 -3.34 -8.71
N PHE A 247 -3.37 -2.92 -9.18
CA PHE A 247 -3.58 -2.52 -10.55
C PHE A 247 -3.42 -1.01 -10.67
N THR A 248 -2.59 -0.54 -11.60
CA THR A 248 -2.36 0.89 -11.81
C THR A 248 -2.72 1.28 -13.22
N LEU A 249 -3.35 2.44 -13.36
CA LEU A 249 -3.67 3.06 -14.65
C LEU A 249 -3.12 4.48 -14.63
N THR A 250 -2.12 4.76 -15.46
CA THR A 250 -1.46 6.06 -15.48
C THR A 250 -1.48 6.68 -16.88
N LEU A 251 -1.56 7.99 -16.91
CA LEU A 251 -1.40 8.80 -18.12
C LEU A 251 -0.07 9.56 -18.00
N GLY A 252 0.80 9.36 -18.96
CA GLY A 252 2.07 10.07 -19.11
C GLY A 252 2.05 11.03 -20.29
N TYR A 253 2.98 11.97 -20.28
CA TYR A 253 3.17 12.98 -21.34
C TYR A 253 4.64 13.15 -21.70
#